data_47826a1683c3a27d865aa9e0c3a11d16
#
_entry.id   47826a1683c3a27d865aa9e0c3a11d16
#
_cell.length_a   1.000
_cell.length_b   1.000
_cell.length_c   1.000
_cell.angle_alpha   90.00
_cell.angle_beta   90.00
_cell.angle_gamma   90.00
#
_symmetry.space_group_name_H-M   'P 1'
#
loop_
_entity.id
_entity.type
_entity.pdbx_description
1 polymer ?
#
loop_
_entity_poly.entity_id
_entity_poly.type
_entity_poly.pdbx_seq_one_letter_code
_entity_poly.pdbx_strand_id
1 'polypeptide(L)'
;MDNLAAPVQAVYPLSAARSRDLEAIARHIGADPRSLRYFQPKRRVRHLYAPRVDYRAAAFVKEELLARGGDAVVARHVIDGRTELSDLLMMGTDGQLAALLQKLRSMDCWGLKSLRTALAETLENDAVAEWTLPLPGGRTLTLNRTTRIMGILNLTPDSFHAPSRVADETELLRRAEAMLSAGADILDLGAESTRPGSAPTPESEELERLLPRLSAVRRAFPEAVLSVDTYKGNVALAAADAGADIINDVGGFGLDGSMLSCAARTGLPYVLSHIQGTPATMQDSPSYDDLLTEIQLYFQEKMREAELAGMSRDRIILDPGLGFGKRGEDNLLILKELESFRSLGRPLLIGHSRKGFTGTVTRAADAAGRLQGTTAISALLEGRAQILRVHDVEQNHQAMLMARAIREVAPWRS
;
A
#
# COMPACT_ATOMS: atom_id res chain seq x y z
N MET A 1 50.59 -35.42 5.61
CA MET A 1 49.38 -35.62 4.76
C MET A 1 48.78 -34.24 4.52
N ASP A 2 49.21 -33.62 3.42
CA ASP A 2 48.65 -32.31 3.02
C ASP A 2 47.21 -32.51 2.61
N ASN A 3 46.33 -32.04 3.47
CA ASN A 3 44.91 -31.99 3.20
C ASN A 3 44.69 -30.86 2.18
N LEU A 4 44.91 -31.16 0.88
CA LEU A 4 44.63 -30.25 -0.22
C LEU A 4 43.12 -29.95 -0.18
N ALA A 5 42.76 -28.80 0.38
CA ALA A 5 41.42 -28.33 0.32
C ALA A 5 40.94 -28.30 -1.14
N ALA A 6 39.77 -28.83 -1.42
CA ALA A 6 39.21 -28.79 -2.76
C ALA A 6 39.16 -27.32 -3.23
N PRO A 7 39.56 -27.03 -4.47
CA PRO A 7 39.56 -25.66 -4.98
C PRO A 7 38.14 -25.11 -4.96
N VAL A 8 38.00 -23.81 -4.59
CA VAL A 8 36.72 -23.08 -4.69
C VAL A 8 36.27 -23.07 -6.14
N GLN A 9 35.12 -23.66 -6.42
CA GLN A 9 34.62 -23.82 -7.79
C GLN A 9 33.87 -22.62 -8.31
N ALA A 10 33.14 -21.88 -7.43
CA ALA A 10 32.36 -20.72 -7.82
C ALA A 10 32.13 -19.77 -6.66
N VAL A 11 32.03 -18.46 -7.00
CA VAL A 11 31.50 -17.37 -6.15
C VAL A 11 30.46 -16.64 -6.95
N TYR A 12 29.26 -16.47 -6.40
CA TYR A 12 28.15 -15.79 -7.09
C TYR A 12 27.31 -14.95 -6.13
N PRO A 13 26.70 -13.86 -6.61
CA PRO A 13 25.84 -13.02 -5.78
C PRO A 13 24.52 -13.73 -5.45
N LEU A 14 24.05 -13.58 -4.22
CA LEU A 14 22.69 -13.98 -3.84
C LEU A 14 21.70 -12.86 -4.19
N SER A 15 20.46 -13.25 -4.55
CA SER A 15 19.38 -12.28 -4.68
C SER A 15 19.12 -11.58 -3.33
N ALA A 16 18.58 -10.35 -3.38
CA ALA A 16 18.25 -9.59 -2.18
C ALA A 16 17.25 -10.33 -1.27
N ALA A 17 16.33 -11.11 -1.84
CA ALA A 17 15.41 -11.95 -1.07
C ALA A 17 16.15 -13.07 -0.34
N ARG A 18 17.03 -13.80 -1.05
CA ARG A 18 17.79 -14.91 -0.50
C ARG A 18 18.82 -14.47 0.54
N SER A 19 19.51 -13.35 0.31
CA SER A 19 20.49 -12.81 1.24
C SER A 19 19.90 -12.35 2.59
N ARG A 20 18.58 -12.10 2.65
CA ARG A 20 17.88 -11.75 3.88
C ARG A 20 17.49 -12.95 4.76
N ASP A 21 17.45 -14.16 4.19
CA ASP A 21 17.14 -15.38 4.94
C ASP A 21 18.41 -15.99 5.53
N LEU A 22 18.96 -15.29 6.52
CA LEU A 22 20.20 -15.72 7.19
C LEU A 22 20.05 -17.05 7.94
N GLU A 23 18.82 -17.39 8.38
CA GLU A 23 18.58 -18.65 9.08
C GLU A 23 18.69 -19.85 8.13
N ALA A 24 18.07 -19.75 6.95
CA ALA A 24 18.19 -20.78 5.93
C ALA A 24 19.65 -20.91 5.44
N ILE A 25 20.34 -19.78 5.24
CA ILE A 25 21.76 -19.78 4.84
C ILE A 25 22.62 -20.41 5.92
N ALA A 26 22.48 -20.00 7.18
CA ALA A 26 23.27 -20.53 8.29
C ALA A 26 23.04 -22.03 8.48
N ARG A 27 21.81 -22.50 8.36
CA ARG A 27 21.45 -23.92 8.41
C ARG A 27 22.14 -24.72 7.28
N HIS A 28 22.06 -24.18 6.05
CA HIS A 28 22.69 -24.82 4.87
C HIS A 28 24.21 -24.91 4.99
N ILE A 29 24.85 -23.87 5.54
CA ILE A 29 26.31 -23.84 5.79
C ILE A 29 26.71 -24.75 6.99
N GLY A 30 25.78 -25.08 7.88
CA GLY A 30 26.06 -25.77 9.15
C GLY A 30 26.66 -24.84 10.21
N ALA A 31 26.33 -23.53 10.17
CA ALA A 31 26.79 -22.56 11.16
C ALA A 31 26.09 -22.77 12.52
N ASP A 32 26.79 -22.42 13.62
CA ASP A 32 26.20 -22.44 14.95
C ASP A 32 24.99 -21.50 15.02
N PRO A 33 23.78 -22.01 15.35
CA PRO A 33 22.58 -21.16 15.44
C PRO A 33 22.74 -19.96 16.38
N ARG A 34 23.56 -20.05 17.41
CA ARG A 34 23.86 -18.96 18.35
C ARG A 34 24.59 -17.78 17.68
N SER A 35 25.24 -18.02 16.55
CA SER A 35 25.95 -16.98 15.79
C SER A 35 24.99 -16.02 15.05
N LEU A 36 23.74 -16.43 14.80
CA LEU A 36 22.73 -15.61 14.10
C LEU A 36 22.53 -14.24 14.73
N ARG A 37 22.59 -14.13 16.06
CA ARG A 37 22.48 -12.85 16.78
C ARG A 37 23.51 -11.81 16.34
N TYR A 38 24.67 -12.21 15.85
CA TYR A 38 25.71 -11.31 15.35
C TYR A 38 25.52 -10.90 13.89
N PHE A 39 24.77 -11.69 13.11
CA PHE A 39 24.54 -11.43 11.69
C PHE A 39 23.20 -10.72 11.43
N GLN A 40 22.17 -11.00 12.23
CA GLN A 40 20.84 -10.41 12.08
C GLN A 40 20.86 -8.87 11.96
N PRO A 41 21.59 -8.11 12.80
CA PRO A 41 21.65 -6.64 12.69
C PRO A 41 22.37 -6.14 11.43
N LYS A 42 23.08 -7.03 10.70
CA LYS A 42 23.86 -6.71 9.49
C LYS A 42 23.23 -7.23 8.19
N ARG A 43 22.10 -7.94 8.31
CA ARG A 43 21.46 -8.64 7.17
C ARG A 43 20.98 -7.72 6.06
N ARG A 44 20.69 -6.46 6.38
CA ARG A 44 20.13 -5.49 5.47
C ARG A 44 20.84 -4.14 5.65
N VAL A 45 21.27 -3.55 4.55
CA VAL A 45 21.64 -2.14 4.46
C VAL A 45 20.38 -1.39 4.05
N ARG A 46 20.02 -0.37 4.83
CA ARG A 46 18.89 0.50 4.53
C ARG A 46 19.36 1.78 3.91
N HIS A 47 18.54 2.31 2.99
CA HIS A 47 18.64 3.64 2.43
C HIS A 47 17.39 4.40 2.85
N LEU A 48 17.53 5.35 3.77
CA LEU A 48 16.41 6.11 4.34
C LEU A 48 16.56 7.58 3.98
N TYR A 49 15.54 8.13 3.33
CA TYR A 49 15.51 9.51 2.90
C TYR A 49 14.69 10.36 3.87
N ALA A 50 15.25 11.50 4.28
CA ALA A 50 14.58 12.49 5.11
C ALA A 50 14.67 13.86 4.42
N PRO A 51 13.54 14.42 3.94
CA PRO A 51 13.55 15.72 3.27
C PRO A 51 13.69 16.87 4.27
N ARG A 52 14.30 17.97 3.82
CA ARG A 52 14.30 19.28 4.48
C ARG A 52 14.81 19.28 5.94
N VAL A 53 15.87 18.55 6.23
CA VAL A 53 16.52 18.50 7.55
C VAL A 53 17.37 19.76 7.74
N ASP A 54 17.38 20.36 8.94
CA ASP A 54 18.29 21.45 9.31
C ASP A 54 19.74 21.03 8.99
N TYR A 55 20.53 21.91 8.36
CA TYR A 55 21.87 21.55 7.89
C TYR A 55 22.79 21.06 9.01
N ARG A 56 22.64 21.59 10.25
CA ARG A 56 23.44 21.18 11.40
C ARG A 56 23.08 19.76 11.85
N ALA A 57 21.79 19.45 11.83
CA ALA A 57 21.30 18.10 12.10
C ALA A 57 21.77 17.12 11.03
N ALA A 58 21.70 17.51 9.75
CA ALA A 58 22.18 16.70 8.64
C ALA A 58 23.68 16.41 8.74
N ALA A 59 24.50 17.45 9.03
CA ALA A 59 25.92 17.29 9.27
C ALA A 59 26.20 16.36 10.46
N PHE A 60 25.54 16.58 11.59
CA PHE A 60 25.68 15.75 12.79
C PHE A 60 25.35 14.28 12.53
N VAL A 61 24.21 13.99 11.88
CA VAL A 61 23.83 12.63 11.56
C VAL A 61 24.81 11.94 10.62
N LYS A 62 25.36 12.69 9.64
CA LYS A 62 26.40 12.19 8.75
C LYS A 62 27.64 11.74 9.53
N GLU A 63 28.18 12.59 10.40
CA GLU A 63 29.35 12.27 11.23
C GLU A 63 29.09 11.07 12.16
N GLU A 64 27.91 11.02 12.76
CA GLU A 64 27.53 9.92 13.65
C GLU A 64 27.37 8.58 12.88
N LEU A 65 26.86 8.59 11.65
CA LEU A 65 26.79 7.39 10.80
C LEU A 65 28.18 6.94 10.36
N LEU A 66 29.02 7.86 9.90
CA LEU A 66 30.42 7.55 9.53
C LEU A 66 31.18 6.92 10.68
N ALA A 67 31.06 7.45 11.91
CA ALA A 67 31.69 6.90 13.10
C ALA A 67 31.23 5.46 13.45
N ARG A 68 30.10 5.02 12.89
CA ARG A 68 29.52 3.67 13.08
C ARG A 68 29.73 2.76 11.86
N GLY A 69 30.46 3.22 10.84
CA GLY A 69 30.70 2.50 9.61
C GLY A 69 29.48 2.48 8.65
N GLY A 70 28.49 3.35 8.87
CA GLY A 70 27.46 3.73 7.92
C GLY A 70 27.89 4.95 7.10
N ASP A 71 26.98 5.58 6.37
CA ASP A 71 27.24 6.82 5.64
C ASP A 71 25.97 7.67 5.50
N ALA A 72 26.13 8.93 5.07
CA ALA A 72 25.02 9.76 4.66
C ALA A 72 25.38 10.74 3.55
N VAL A 73 24.43 10.95 2.63
CA VAL A 73 24.53 11.98 1.59
C VAL A 73 23.76 13.20 2.06
N VAL A 74 24.40 14.37 1.96
CA VAL A 74 23.83 15.68 2.31
C VAL A 74 24.14 16.68 1.21
N ALA A 75 23.44 17.82 1.18
CA ALA A 75 23.68 18.88 0.22
C ALA A 75 25.11 19.42 0.35
N ARG A 76 25.69 19.86 -0.78
CA ARG A 76 27.08 20.35 -0.89
C ARG A 76 27.44 21.39 0.18
N HIS A 77 26.52 22.32 0.47
CA HIS A 77 26.78 23.47 1.32
C HIS A 77 26.42 23.29 2.79
N VAL A 78 26.16 22.05 3.20
CA VAL A 78 25.98 21.69 4.63
C VAL A 78 27.26 21.99 5.41
N ILE A 79 28.41 21.67 4.86
CA ILE A 79 29.72 21.80 5.55
C ILE A 79 30.13 23.25 5.82
N ASP A 80 29.73 24.18 4.96
CA ASP A 80 30.08 25.60 5.07
C ASP A 80 28.92 26.49 5.54
N GLY A 81 27.78 25.89 5.88
CA GLY A 81 26.61 26.56 6.43
C GLY A 81 25.89 27.50 5.47
N ARG A 82 26.16 27.42 4.16
CA ARG A 82 25.49 28.25 3.15
C ARG A 82 24.11 27.73 2.70
N THR A 83 23.63 26.68 3.33
CA THR A 83 22.25 26.19 3.19
C THR A 83 21.60 26.09 4.56
N GLU A 84 20.33 26.41 4.66
CA GLU A 84 19.58 26.27 5.91
C GLU A 84 19.01 24.85 6.08
N LEU A 85 18.63 24.23 4.97
CA LEU A 85 18.03 22.89 4.91
C LEU A 85 18.79 22.01 3.92
N SER A 86 18.83 20.73 4.21
CA SER A 86 19.35 19.69 3.35
C SER A 86 18.44 18.49 3.35
N ASP A 87 18.24 17.89 2.20
CA ASP A 87 17.79 16.51 2.19
C ASP A 87 18.92 15.62 2.71
N LEU A 88 18.54 14.52 3.35
CA LEU A 88 19.44 13.60 4.00
C LEU A 88 19.12 12.16 3.55
N LEU A 89 20.07 11.51 2.87
CA LEU A 89 20.01 10.08 2.60
C LEU A 89 20.91 9.37 3.61
N MET A 90 20.31 8.62 4.54
CA MET A 90 21.01 7.79 5.51
C MET A 90 21.23 6.38 4.97
N MET A 91 22.45 5.86 5.07
CA MET A 91 22.84 4.51 4.64
C MET A 91 23.47 3.76 5.81
N GLY A 92 22.83 2.67 6.22
CA GLY A 92 23.33 1.88 7.33
C GLY A 92 22.60 0.56 7.53
N THR A 93 23.22 -0.35 8.24
CA THR A 93 22.59 -1.59 8.70
C THR A 93 21.61 -1.30 9.83
N ASP A 94 20.68 -2.23 10.11
CA ASP A 94 19.74 -2.12 11.23
C ASP A 94 20.47 -1.83 12.56
N GLY A 95 21.63 -2.44 12.80
CA GLY A 95 22.44 -2.21 14.00
C GLY A 95 23.06 -0.81 14.07
N GLN A 96 23.53 -0.28 12.93
CA GLN A 96 24.11 1.07 12.86
C GLN A 96 23.03 2.15 13.08
N LEU A 97 21.85 1.98 12.46
CA LEU A 97 20.71 2.87 12.65
C LEU A 97 20.16 2.83 14.08
N ALA A 98 20.11 1.65 14.71
CA ALA A 98 19.72 1.53 16.13
C ALA A 98 20.73 2.25 17.05
N ALA A 99 22.03 2.14 16.78
CA ALA A 99 23.06 2.87 17.52
C ALA A 99 23.00 4.39 17.31
N LEU A 100 22.65 4.85 16.09
CA LEU A 100 22.36 6.26 15.82
C LEU A 100 21.16 6.73 16.64
N LEU A 101 20.04 6.01 16.63
CA LEU A 101 18.84 6.35 17.41
C LEU A 101 19.15 6.49 18.91
N GLN A 102 19.99 5.61 19.45
CA GLN A 102 20.40 5.69 20.84
C GLN A 102 21.20 6.97 21.12
N LYS A 103 22.11 7.35 20.22
CA LYS A 103 22.87 8.61 20.34
C LYS A 103 21.95 9.83 20.29
N LEU A 104 20.96 9.84 19.42
CA LEU A 104 20.02 10.96 19.28
C LEU A 104 19.08 11.15 20.48
N ARG A 105 18.99 10.20 21.43
CA ARG A 105 18.10 10.31 22.61
C ARG A 105 18.42 11.50 23.50
N SER A 106 19.67 11.91 23.56
CA SER A 106 20.14 13.03 24.37
C SER A 106 20.24 14.36 23.62
N MET A 107 19.72 14.41 22.36
CA MET A 107 19.88 15.55 21.46
C MET A 107 18.51 16.13 21.07
N ASP A 108 18.20 17.32 21.56
CA ASP A 108 16.93 18.01 21.29
C ASP A 108 17.08 19.32 20.50
N CYS A 109 18.29 19.57 19.93
CA CYS A 109 18.58 20.75 19.10
C CYS A 109 18.36 20.48 17.61
N TRP A 110 18.21 21.54 16.82
CA TRP A 110 18.22 21.54 15.34
C TRP A 110 17.20 20.60 14.69
N GLY A 111 16.09 20.27 15.36
CA GLY A 111 15.11 19.32 14.87
C GLY A 111 15.50 17.84 15.00
N LEU A 112 16.61 17.50 15.67
CA LEU A 112 17.05 16.11 15.88
C LEU A 112 16.02 15.26 16.63
N LYS A 113 15.23 15.86 17.54
CA LYS A 113 14.14 15.16 18.21
C LYS A 113 13.10 14.66 17.22
N SER A 114 12.63 15.52 16.31
CA SER A 114 11.66 15.15 15.28
C SER A 114 12.22 14.10 14.30
N LEU A 115 13.46 14.28 13.86
CA LEU A 115 14.15 13.32 12.98
C LEU A 115 14.30 11.95 13.68
N ARG A 116 14.68 11.92 14.93
CA ARG A 116 14.76 10.69 15.75
C ARG A 116 13.42 9.97 15.82
N THR A 117 12.33 10.71 16.10
CA THR A 117 10.97 10.14 16.16
C THR A 117 10.58 9.54 14.81
N ALA A 118 10.72 10.29 13.72
CA ALA A 118 10.41 9.82 12.37
C ALA A 118 11.25 8.60 11.97
N LEU A 119 12.55 8.59 12.29
CA LEU A 119 13.43 7.45 12.02
C LEU A 119 13.02 6.21 12.82
N ALA A 120 12.69 6.36 14.10
CA ALA A 120 12.26 5.25 14.95
C ALA A 120 10.95 4.64 14.42
N GLU A 121 9.95 5.48 14.16
CA GLU A 121 8.65 5.06 13.59
C GLU A 121 8.84 4.37 12.22
N THR A 122 9.69 4.91 11.35
CA THR A 122 9.98 4.29 10.04
C THR A 122 10.56 2.89 10.19
N LEU A 123 11.50 2.68 11.12
CA LEU A 123 12.13 1.39 11.35
C LEU A 123 11.15 0.38 11.97
N GLU A 124 10.32 0.82 12.90
CA GLU A 124 9.27 0.00 13.52
C GLU A 124 8.20 -0.37 12.50
N ASN A 125 7.71 0.58 11.74
CA ASN A 125 6.67 0.40 10.72
C ASN A 125 7.11 -0.52 9.58
N ASP A 126 8.35 -0.36 9.08
CA ASP A 126 8.89 -1.25 8.03
C ASP A 126 9.07 -2.70 8.51
N ALA A 127 9.12 -2.94 9.80
CA ALA A 127 9.20 -4.27 10.39
C ALA A 127 7.83 -4.97 10.47
N VAL A 128 6.72 -4.23 10.36
CA VAL A 128 5.36 -4.82 10.38
C VAL A 128 5.19 -5.73 9.17
N ALA A 129 4.86 -6.98 9.43
CA ALA A 129 4.68 -8.01 8.40
C ALA A 129 3.21 -8.44 8.23
N GLU A 130 2.37 -8.15 9.21
CA GLU A 130 0.97 -8.56 9.25
C GLU A 130 0.11 -7.51 9.95
N TRP A 131 -1.10 -7.33 9.44
CA TRP A 131 -2.14 -6.47 10.01
C TRP A 131 -3.42 -7.26 10.17
N THR A 132 -4.09 -7.13 11.31
CA THR A 132 -5.40 -7.72 11.58
C THR A 132 -6.43 -6.61 11.69
N LEU A 133 -7.32 -6.53 10.72
CA LEU A 133 -8.41 -5.56 10.67
C LEU A 133 -9.66 -6.18 11.29
N PRO A 134 -10.26 -5.57 12.33
CA PRO A 134 -11.50 -6.06 12.90
C PRO A 134 -12.68 -5.77 11.97
N LEU A 135 -13.49 -6.79 11.68
CA LEU A 135 -14.72 -6.70 10.89
C LEU A 135 -15.94 -6.84 11.79
N PRO A 136 -17.15 -6.45 11.32
CA PRO A 136 -18.40 -6.70 12.04
C PRO A 136 -18.61 -8.16 12.41
N GLY A 137 -19.35 -8.40 13.49
CA GLY A 137 -19.67 -9.74 13.95
C GLY A 137 -18.48 -10.52 14.56
N GLY A 138 -17.42 -9.84 14.98
CA GLY A 138 -16.23 -10.46 15.57
C GLY A 138 -15.32 -11.15 14.56
N ARG A 139 -15.57 -10.99 13.25
CA ARG A 139 -14.69 -11.46 12.17
C ARG A 139 -13.42 -10.60 12.08
N THR A 140 -12.43 -11.10 11.39
CA THR A 140 -11.18 -10.37 11.12
C THR A 140 -10.71 -10.58 9.68
N LEU A 141 -10.05 -9.56 9.12
CA LEU A 141 -9.33 -9.67 7.87
C LEU A 141 -7.83 -9.55 8.16
N THR A 142 -7.11 -10.63 7.92
CA THR A 142 -5.65 -10.66 8.06
C THR A 142 -5.00 -10.30 6.73
N LEU A 143 -4.17 -9.26 6.75
CA LEU A 143 -3.38 -8.78 5.62
C LEU A 143 -1.91 -8.97 5.91
N ASN A 144 -1.18 -9.58 4.99
CA ASN A 144 0.25 -9.85 5.14
C ASN A 144 0.94 -9.85 3.75
N ARG A 145 2.01 -10.61 3.60
CA ARG A 145 2.73 -10.74 2.31
C ARG A 145 2.00 -11.61 1.27
N THR A 146 0.91 -12.27 1.65
CA THR A 146 0.01 -12.90 0.69
C THR A 146 -1.00 -11.85 0.25
N THR A 147 -0.82 -11.33 -0.93
CA THR A 147 -1.68 -10.27 -1.47
C THR A 147 -3.10 -10.78 -1.68
N ARG A 148 -4.09 -10.03 -1.21
CA ARG A 148 -5.52 -10.29 -1.35
C ARG A 148 -6.08 -9.65 -2.60
N ILE A 149 -7.13 -10.23 -3.17
CA ILE A 149 -7.82 -9.69 -4.34
C ILE A 149 -9.15 -9.06 -3.91
N MET A 150 -9.33 -7.80 -4.25
CA MET A 150 -10.59 -7.08 -4.16
C MET A 150 -11.21 -6.98 -5.56
N GLY A 151 -12.28 -7.74 -5.78
CA GLY A 151 -13.02 -7.75 -7.05
C GLY A 151 -13.97 -6.57 -7.17
N ILE A 152 -13.90 -5.82 -8.26
CA ILE A 152 -14.73 -4.64 -8.54
C ILE A 152 -16.09 -5.06 -9.05
N LEU A 153 -17.15 -4.74 -8.30
CA LEU A 153 -18.54 -5.02 -8.62
C LEU A 153 -19.31 -3.71 -8.88
N ASN A 154 -19.16 -3.14 -10.07
CA ASN A 154 -19.84 -1.89 -10.45
C ASN A 154 -21.34 -2.07 -10.58
N LEU A 155 -22.10 -1.17 -9.94
CA LEU A 155 -23.57 -1.13 -9.90
C LEU A 155 -24.14 0.04 -10.75
N THR A 156 -23.33 0.58 -11.67
CA THR A 156 -23.75 1.69 -12.55
C THR A 156 -24.69 1.17 -13.64
N PRO A 157 -25.59 2.03 -14.18
CA PRO A 157 -26.57 1.63 -15.20
C PRO A 157 -25.97 0.94 -16.42
N ASP A 158 -24.78 1.35 -16.86
CA ASP A 158 -24.06 0.75 -17.99
C ASP A 158 -23.55 -0.67 -17.70
N SER A 159 -23.55 -1.07 -16.44
CA SER A 159 -23.07 -2.40 -16.01
C SER A 159 -24.18 -3.47 -16.00
N PHE A 160 -25.45 -3.05 -16.05
CA PHE A 160 -26.63 -3.91 -15.96
C PHE A 160 -27.68 -3.48 -17.01
N HIS A 161 -27.79 -4.22 -18.08
CA HIS A 161 -28.73 -3.97 -19.18
C HIS A 161 -30.04 -4.76 -19.07
N ALA A 162 -30.35 -5.29 -17.89
CA ALA A 162 -31.51 -6.17 -17.73
C ALA A 162 -32.84 -5.38 -17.62
N PRO A 163 -33.92 -5.82 -18.28
CA PRO A 163 -35.22 -5.13 -18.30
C PRO A 163 -36.01 -5.22 -17.00
N SER A 164 -35.55 -5.98 -15.99
CA SER A 164 -36.24 -6.12 -14.71
C SER A 164 -35.27 -6.13 -13.52
N ARG A 165 -35.73 -5.65 -12.34
CA ARG A 165 -34.96 -5.67 -11.09
C ARG A 165 -34.55 -7.10 -10.67
N VAL A 166 -35.35 -8.10 -10.95
CA VAL A 166 -35.06 -9.53 -10.61
C VAL A 166 -33.95 -10.08 -11.46
N ALA A 167 -33.95 -9.79 -12.78
CA ALA A 167 -32.87 -10.20 -13.67
C ALA A 167 -31.54 -9.50 -13.33
N ASP A 168 -31.61 -8.26 -12.89
CA ASP A 168 -30.49 -7.46 -12.42
C ASP A 168 -29.84 -8.03 -11.13
N GLU A 169 -30.67 -8.45 -10.15
CA GLU A 169 -30.20 -9.12 -8.91
C GLU A 169 -29.58 -10.48 -9.20
N THR A 170 -30.19 -11.28 -10.09
CA THR A 170 -29.66 -12.60 -10.46
C THR A 170 -28.29 -12.48 -11.12
N GLU A 171 -28.10 -11.53 -12.03
CA GLU A 171 -26.82 -11.28 -12.70
C GLU A 171 -25.77 -10.75 -11.70
N LEU A 172 -26.17 -9.87 -10.77
CA LEU A 172 -25.31 -9.39 -9.71
C LEU A 172 -24.76 -10.56 -8.86
N LEU A 173 -25.65 -11.44 -8.38
CA LEU A 173 -25.27 -12.58 -7.55
C LEU A 173 -24.40 -13.58 -8.33
N ARG A 174 -24.71 -13.83 -9.60
CA ARG A 174 -23.89 -14.66 -10.48
C ARG A 174 -22.47 -14.10 -10.65
N ARG A 175 -22.34 -12.78 -10.83
CA ARG A 175 -21.01 -12.11 -10.92
C ARG A 175 -20.24 -12.16 -9.60
N ALA A 176 -20.93 -11.93 -8.48
CA ALA A 176 -20.34 -12.04 -7.14
C ALA A 176 -19.80 -13.46 -6.89
N GLU A 177 -20.60 -14.49 -7.18
CA GLU A 177 -20.21 -15.90 -7.05
C GLU A 177 -19.02 -16.25 -7.95
N ALA A 178 -19.03 -15.81 -9.20
CA ALA A 178 -17.92 -16.02 -10.14
C ALA A 178 -16.62 -15.39 -9.63
N MET A 179 -16.67 -14.16 -9.08
CA MET A 179 -15.48 -13.51 -8.51
C MET A 179 -14.96 -14.25 -7.27
N LEU A 180 -15.84 -14.65 -6.34
CA LEU A 180 -15.46 -15.41 -5.15
C LEU A 180 -14.84 -16.76 -5.53
N SER A 181 -15.46 -17.47 -6.49
CA SER A 181 -14.96 -18.76 -6.99
C SER A 181 -13.63 -18.63 -7.72
N ALA A 182 -13.37 -17.47 -8.36
CA ALA A 182 -12.11 -17.16 -9.04
C ALA A 182 -11.00 -16.71 -8.08
N GLY A 183 -11.29 -16.58 -6.77
CA GLY A 183 -10.31 -16.25 -5.75
C GLY A 183 -10.32 -14.79 -5.29
N ALA A 184 -11.44 -14.06 -5.44
CA ALA A 184 -11.61 -12.79 -4.75
C ALA A 184 -11.75 -13.01 -3.24
N ASP A 185 -10.96 -12.28 -2.45
CA ASP A 185 -11.06 -12.25 -0.98
C ASP A 185 -12.06 -11.20 -0.50
N ILE A 186 -12.29 -10.16 -1.30
CA ILE A 186 -13.15 -9.00 -1.01
C ILE A 186 -13.94 -8.67 -2.27
N LEU A 187 -15.22 -8.34 -2.11
CA LEU A 187 -16.05 -7.76 -3.17
C LEU A 187 -16.25 -6.28 -2.89
N ASP A 188 -15.96 -5.40 -3.85
CA ASP A 188 -16.05 -3.95 -3.71
C ASP A 188 -17.18 -3.40 -4.57
N LEU A 189 -18.28 -3.00 -3.91
CA LEU A 189 -19.51 -2.53 -4.54
C LEU A 189 -19.47 -1.01 -4.70
N GLY A 190 -19.58 -0.50 -5.93
CA GLY A 190 -19.63 0.92 -6.24
C GLY A 190 -20.84 1.28 -7.10
N ALA A 191 -21.65 2.23 -6.65
CA ALA A 191 -22.86 2.69 -7.36
C ALA A 191 -22.66 4.03 -8.10
N GLU A 192 -21.52 4.67 -7.92
CA GLU A 192 -21.09 5.88 -8.62
C GLU A 192 -19.86 5.61 -9.51
N SER A 193 -19.78 6.34 -10.61
CA SER A 193 -18.59 6.30 -11.48
C SER A 193 -17.59 7.37 -11.05
N THR A 194 -16.41 6.97 -10.64
CA THR A 194 -15.28 7.87 -10.34
C THR A 194 -14.30 8.01 -11.49
N ARG A 195 -14.72 7.67 -12.74
CA ARG A 195 -13.91 7.87 -13.95
C ARG A 195 -13.68 9.36 -14.22
N PRO A 196 -12.55 9.73 -14.83
CA PRO A 196 -12.30 11.11 -15.21
C PRO A 196 -13.49 11.70 -16.01
N GLY A 197 -13.97 12.87 -15.59
CA GLY A 197 -15.07 13.58 -16.28
C GLY A 197 -16.47 13.04 -16.00
N SER A 198 -16.65 12.03 -15.14
CA SER A 198 -18.00 11.61 -14.74
C SER A 198 -18.68 12.66 -13.87
N ALA A 199 -19.98 12.89 -14.11
CA ALA A 199 -20.79 13.74 -13.24
C ALA A 199 -21.05 13.03 -11.89
N PRO A 200 -21.05 13.77 -10.76
CA PRO A 200 -21.40 13.20 -9.47
C PRO A 200 -22.83 12.66 -9.47
N THR A 201 -23.01 11.45 -8.92
CA THR A 201 -24.33 10.86 -8.70
C THR A 201 -24.97 11.49 -7.45
N PRO A 202 -26.24 11.92 -7.47
CA PRO A 202 -26.92 12.36 -6.27
C PRO A 202 -26.93 11.28 -5.18
N GLU A 203 -26.78 11.68 -3.90
CA GLU A 203 -26.73 10.76 -2.75
C GLU A 203 -27.93 9.82 -2.71
N SER A 204 -29.14 10.35 -2.92
CA SER A 204 -30.38 9.55 -2.93
C SER A 204 -30.36 8.45 -3.99
N GLU A 205 -29.84 8.77 -5.17
CA GLU A 205 -29.74 7.83 -6.28
C GLU A 205 -28.67 6.75 -6.03
N GLU A 206 -27.56 7.14 -5.41
CA GLU A 206 -26.51 6.21 -4.98
C GLU A 206 -27.03 5.21 -3.94
N LEU A 207 -27.77 5.71 -2.93
CA LEU A 207 -28.42 4.87 -1.90
C LEU A 207 -29.44 3.90 -2.52
N GLU A 208 -30.28 4.36 -3.44
CA GLU A 208 -31.26 3.51 -4.14
C GLU A 208 -30.60 2.38 -4.94
N ARG A 209 -29.46 2.65 -5.54
CA ARG A 209 -28.71 1.65 -6.31
C ARG A 209 -27.94 0.70 -5.41
N LEU A 210 -27.29 1.22 -4.38
CA LEU A 210 -26.33 0.48 -3.56
C LEU A 210 -27.01 -0.44 -2.54
N LEU A 211 -27.89 0.11 -1.69
CA LEU A 211 -28.35 -0.61 -0.49
C LEU A 211 -29.11 -1.91 -0.78
N PRO A 212 -30.05 -1.99 -1.74
CA PRO A 212 -30.74 -3.24 -2.06
C PRO A 212 -29.75 -4.33 -2.55
N ARG A 213 -28.78 -3.92 -3.37
CA ARG A 213 -27.79 -4.81 -3.97
C ARG A 213 -26.76 -5.30 -2.95
N LEU A 214 -26.29 -4.42 -2.08
CA LEU A 214 -25.41 -4.78 -0.96
C LEU A 214 -26.10 -5.80 -0.04
N SER A 215 -27.36 -5.53 0.32
CA SER A 215 -28.15 -6.45 1.15
C SER A 215 -28.39 -7.81 0.48
N ALA A 216 -28.60 -7.84 -0.84
CA ALA A 216 -28.76 -9.08 -1.60
C ALA A 216 -27.47 -9.90 -1.60
N VAL A 217 -26.32 -9.26 -1.87
CA VAL A 217 -24.99 -9.93 -1.84
C VAL A 217 -24.68 -10.44 -0.42
N ARG A 218 -24.96 -9.64 0.64
CA ARG A 218 -24.74 -10.07 2.03
C ARG A 218 -25.58 -11.28 2.40
N ARG A 219 -26.86 -11.32 1.99
CA ARG A 219 -27.74 -12.48 2.24
C ARG A 219 -27.27 -13.74 1.52
N ALA A 220 -26.80 -13.59 0.26
CA ALA A 220 -26.35 -14.72 -0.55
C ALA A 220 -24.97 -15.24 -0.11
N PHE A 221 -24.09 -14.35 0.35
CA PHE A 221 -22.72 -14.67 0.74
C PHE A 221 -22.40 -14.09 2.14
N PRO A 222 -22.92 -14.70 3.23
CA PRO A 222 -22.80 -14.17 4.59
C PRO A 222 -21.35 -13.98 5.07
N GLU A 223 -20.44 -14.86 4.63
CA GLU A 223 -19.03 -14.86 5.04
C GLU A 223 -18.12 -13.98 4.15
N ALA A 224 -18.61 -13.53 2.99
CA ALA A 224 -17.82 -12.69 2.10
C ALA A 224 -17.48 -11.36 2.76
N VAL A 225 -16.28 -10.86 2.54
CA VAL A 225 -15.88 -9.50 2.94
C VAL A 225 -16.40 -8.53 1.90
N LEU A 226 -17.28 -7.61 2.30
CA LEU A 226 -17.91 -6.63 1.42
C LEU A 226 -17.36 -5.23 1.69
N SER A 227 -16.78 -4.63 0.66
CA SER A 227 -16.34 -3.24 0.63
C SER A 227 -17.35 -2.39 -0.14
N VAL A 228 -17.50 -1.14 0.25
CA VAL A 228 -18.35 -0.18 -0.46
C VAL A 228 -17.51 1.01 -0.91
N ASP A 229 -17.46 1.23 -2.24
CA ASP A 229 -16.76 2.35 -2.89
C ASP A 229 -17.68 3.57 -2.91
N THR A 230 -17.45 4.50 -1.99
CA THR A 230 -18.17 5.77 -1.86
C THR A 230 -17.31 6.81 -1.14
N TYR A 231 -17.45 8.08 -1.55
CA TYR A 231 -16.85 9.22 -0.85
C TYR A 231 -17.89 10.04 -0.05
N LYS A 232 -19.15 9.56 0.04
CA LYS A 232 -20.24 10.25 0.75
C LYS A 232 -20.48 9.64 2.13
N GLY A 233 -20.39 10.46 3.17
CA GLY A 233 -20.48 10.01 4.56
C GLY A 233 -21.81 9.34 4.92
N ASN A 234 -22.95 9.89 4.46
CA ASN A 234 -24.27 9.28 4.72
C ASN A 234 -24.43 7.92 4.00
N VAL A 235 -23.87 7.78 2.78
CA VAL A 235 -23.87 6.52 2.06
C VAL A 235 -23.01 5.49 2.81
N ALA A 236 -21.83 5.89 3.33
CA ALA A 236 -20.98 5.04 4.13
C ALA A 236 -21.67 4.53 5.40
N LEU A 237 -22.41 5.41 6.12
CA LEU A 237 -23.20 5.02 7.29
C LEU A 237 -24.31 4.00 6.93
N ALA A 238 -25.10 4.30 5.91
CA ALA A 238 -26.18 3.43 5.47
C ALA A 238 -25.65 2.07 4.95
N ALA A 239 -24.51 2.07 4.29
CA ALA A 239 -23.84 0.86 3.84
C ALA A 239 -23.34 -0.01 5.02
N ALA A 240 -22.80 0.61 6.08
CA ALA A 240 -22.41 -0.10 7.29
C ALA A 240 -23.61 -0.80 7.93
N ASP A 241 -24.75 -0.12 8.05
CA ASP A 241 -26.01 -0.69 8.57
C ASP A 241 -26.57 -1.80 7.66
N ALA A 242 -26.32 -1.73 6.35
CA ALA A 242 -26.73 -2.72 5.35
C ALA A 242 -25.77 -3.91 5.23
N GLY A 243 -24.68 -3.94 6.02
CA GLY A 243 -23.77 -5.06 6.12
C GLY A 243 -22.46 -4.93 5.34
N ALA A 244 -22.00 -3.72 5.04
CA ALA A 244 -20.62 -3.50 4.59
C ALA A 244 -19.62 -3.84 5.70
N ASP A 245 -18.44 -4.33 5.30
CA ASP A 245 -17.32 -4.62 6.19
C ASP A 245 -16.21 -3.58 6.08
N ILE A 246 -16.08 -2.90 4.94
CA ILE A 246 -15.01 -1.94 4.63
C ILE A 246 -15.64 -0.75 3.91
N ILE A 247 -15.20 0.47 4.23
CA ILE A 247 -15.48 1.67 3.43
C ILE A 247 -14.26 1.97 2.57
N ASN A 248 -14.45 2.09 1.26
CA ASN A 248 -13.42 2.43 0.28
C ASN A 248 -13.68 3.84 -0.24
N ASP A 249 -12.90 4.83 0.26
CA ASP A 249 -13.09 6.24 -0.09
C ASP A 249 -11.96 6.75 -1.00
N VAL A 250 -12.30 6.99 -2.26
CA VAL A 250 -11.39 7.62 -3.23
C VAL A 250 -11.08 9.09 -2.89
N GLY A 251 -11.93 9.74 -2.09
CA GLY A 251 -11.85 11.16 -1.73
C GLY A 251 -10.89 11.47 -0.58
N GLY A 252 -10.49 10.49 0.20
CA GLY A 252 -9.56 10.68 1.31
C GLY A 252 -10.03 11.71 2.35
N PHE A 253 -11.31 11.70 2.72
CA PHE A 253 -12.03 12.67 3.55
C PHE A 253 -12.18 14.08 2.93
N GLY A 254 -11.72 14.31 1.69
CA GLY A 254 -11.66 15.66 1.11
C GLY A 254 -12.83 16.02 0.20
N LEU A 255 -13.60 15.05 -0.30
CA LEU A 255 -14.70 15.28 -1.25
C LEU A 255 -16.05 15.52 -0.56
N ASP A 256 -16.26 14.94 0.62
CA ASP A 256 -17.43 15.18 1.48
C ASP A 256 -16.98 15.49 2.90
N GLY A 257 -17.31 16.70 3.38
CA GLY A 257 -16.94 17.17 4.71
C GLY A 257 -17.54 16.34 5.87
N SER A 258 -18.56 15.51 5.62
CA SER A 258 -19.14 14.60 6.60
C SER A 258 -18.43 13.23 6.67
N MET A 259 -17.66 12.84 5.64
CA MET A 259 -17.08 11.49 5.51
C MET A 259 -16.26 11.09 6.73
N LEU A 260 -15.34 11.93 7.20
CA LEU A 260 -14.49 11.62 8.34
C LEU A 260 -15.30 11.26 9.60
N SER A 261 -16.30 12.11 9.94
CA SER A 261 -17.14 11.87 11.11
C SER A 261 -18.04 10.64 10.96
N CYS A 262 -18.54 10.41 9.75
CA CYS A 262 -19.36 9.24 9.44
C CYS A 262 -18.53 7.96 9.49
N ALA A 263 -17.37 7.93 8.86
CA ALA A 263 -16.46 6.78 8.87
C ALA A 263 -16.01 6.42 10.30
N ALA A 264 -15.65 7.42 11.13
CA ALA A 264 -15.31 7.20 12.53
C ALA A 264 -16.46 6.54 13.33
N ARG A 265 -17.71 6.91 13.06
CA ARG A 265 -18.92 6.33 13.69
C ARG A 265 -19.19 4.89 13.27
N THR A 266 -18.90 4.50 12.03
CA THR A 266 -19.11 3.11 11.58
C THR A 266 -18.21 2.14 12.31
N GLY A 267 -17.02 2.56 12.71
CA GLY A 267 -16.00 1.69 13.27
C GLY A 267 -15.48 0.63 12.30
N LEU A 268 -15.76 0.72 11.00
CA LEU A 268 -15.28 -0.20 9.98
C LEU A 268 -13.83 0.10 9.57
N PRO A 269 -13.08 -0.88 9.05
CA PRO A 269 -11.89 -0.63 8.26
C PRO A 269 -12.17 0.36 7.12
N TYR A 270 -11.20 1.22 6.87
CA TYR A 270 -11.35 2.33 5.93
C TYR A 270 -10.16 2.40 4.97
N VAL A 271 -10.44 2.44 3.67
CA VAL A 271 -9.43 2.71 2.65
C VAL A 271 -9.33 4.21 2.46
N LEU A 272 -8.20 4.75 2.88
CA LEU A 272 -7.83 6.15 2.74
C LEU A 272 -7.04 6.34 1.45
N SER A 273 -7.65 6.98 0.45
CA SER A 273 -6.99 7.19 -0.84
C SER A 273 -6.41 8.60 -0.97
N HIS A 274 -5.36 8.72 -1.78
CA HIS A 274 -4.81 10.01 -2.19
C HIS A 274 -5.34 10.41 -3.56
N ILE A 275 -5.95 11.59 -3.63
CA ILE A 275 -6.36 12.26 -4.87
C ILE A 275 -5.87 13.70 -4.88
N GLN A 276 -5.46 14.22 -6.05
CA GLN A 276 -5.24 15.65 -6.28
C GLN A 276 -6.39 16.17 -7.14
N GLY A 277 -7.11 17.18 -6.64
CA GLY A 277 -8.34 17.67 -7.26
C GLY A 277 -9.57 16.81 -6.94
N THR A 278 -10.52 16.76 -7.85
CA THR A 278 -11.75 15.94 -7.75
C THR A 278 -11.82 14.98 -8.94
N PRO A 279 -12.68 13.94 -8.93
CA PRO A 279 -12.85 13.07 -10.10
C PRO A 279 -13.10 13.81 -11.41
N ALA A 280 -13.78 14.97 -11.35
CA ALA A 280 -14.03 15.80 -12.52
C ALA A 280 -12.79 16.57 -13.02
N THR A 281 -11.90 17.01 -12.11
CA THR A 281 -10.78 17.93 -12.42
C THR A 281 -9.41 17.31 -12.23
N MET A 282 -9.30 16.11 -11.69
CA MET A 282 -8.04 15.46 -11.30
C MET A 282 -7.03 15.25 -12.45
N GLN A 283 -7.48 15.34 -13.70
CA GLN A 283 -6.60 15.23 -14.87
C GLN A 283 -6.19 16.59 -15.45
N ASP A 284 -6.67 17.70 -14.85
CA ASP A 284 -6.37 19.05 -15.30
C ASP A 284 -4.99 19.49 -14.76
N SER A 285 -3.93 19.02 -15.44
CA SER A 285 -2.54 19.41 -15.14
C SER A 285 -2.06 19.07 -13.72
N PRO A 286 -2.21 17.82 -13.23
CA PRO A 286 -1.68 17.45 -11.92
C PRO A 286 -0.18 17.70 -11.84
N SER A 287 0.30 18.25 -10.72
CA SER A 287 1.69 18.64 -10.51
C SER A 287 2.14 18.33 -9.08
N TYR A 288 3.37 17.84 -8.97
CA TYR A 288 4.06 17.54 -7.71
C TYR A 288 5.50 18.05 -7.83
N ASP A 289 6.01 18.64 -6.77
CA ASP A 289 7.43 18.96 -6.63
C ASP A 289 8.22 17.72 -6.24
N ASP A 290 7.73 16.96 -5.27
CA ASP A 290 8.22 15.63 -4.86
C ASP A 290 7.03 14.71 -4.56
N LEU A 291 6.61 13.97 -5.58
CA LEU A 291 5.43 13.10 -5.55
C LEU A 291 5.39 12.17 -4.33
N LEU A 292 6.48 11.47 -4.05
CA LEU A 292 6.49 10.46 -2.98
C LEU A 292 6.42 11.10 -1.61
N THR A 293 7.18 12.17 -1.39
CA THR A 293 7.16 12.92 -0.13
C THR A 293 5.79 13.56 0.11
N GLU A 294 5.20 14.19 -0.92
CA GLU A 294 3.88 14.83 -0.79
C GLU A 294 2.79 13.83 -0.44
N ILE A 295 2.75 12.65 -1.09
CA ILE A 295 1.78 11.61 -0.77
C ILE A 295 2.00 11.05 0.65
N GLN A 296 3.25 10.87 1.09
CA GLN A 296 3.54 10.40 2.45
C GLN A 296 3.09 11.41 3.51
N LEU A 297 3.37 12.71 3.30
CA LEU A 297 2.93 13.77 4.20
C LEU A 297 1.40 13.87 4.26
N TYR A 298 0.73 13.76 3.10
CA TYR A 298 -0.72 13.69 3.03
C TYR A 298 -1.28 12.57 3.89
N PHE A 299 -0.76 11.36 3.76
CA PHE A 299 -1.22 10.23 4.57
C PHE A 299 -0.96 10.42 6.06
N GLN A 300 0.20 10.95 6.44
CA GLN A 300 0.50 11.25 7.85
C GLN A 300 -0.51 12.24 8.45
N GLU A 301 -0.83 13.31 7.70
CA GLU A 301 -1.80 14.31 8.13
C GLU A 301 -3.21 13.71 8.22
N LYS A 302 -3.67 13.00 7.18
CA LYS A 302 -5.01 12.38 7.15
C LYS A 302 -5.19 11.29 8.21
N MET A 303 -4.17 10.48 8.47
CA MET A 303 -4.21 9.52 9.57
C MET A 303 -4.32 10.22 10.93
N ARG A 304 -3.62 11.35 11.14
CA ARG A 304 -3.73 12.14 12.35
C ARG A 304 -5.13 12.77 12.50
N GLU A 305 -5.72 13.30 11.42
CA GLU A 305 -7.11 13.79 11.42
C GLU A 305 -8.09 12.66 11.82
N ALA A 306 -7.90 11.47 11.25
CA ALA A 306 -8.72 10.31 11.58
C ALA A 306 -8.63 9.91 13.06
N GLU A 307 -7.42 9.88 13.63
CA GLU A 307 -7.19 9.59 15.06
C GLU A 307 -7.87 10.63 15.96
N LEU A 308 -7.76 11.92 15.62
CA LEU A 308 -8.43 13.01 16.36
C LEU A 308 -9.97 12.91 16.28
N ALA A 309 -10.51 12.38 15.20
CA ALA A 309 -11.93 12.09 15.04
C ALA A 309 -12.39 10.79 15.74
N GLY A 310 -11.48 10.06 16.40
CA GLY A 310 -11.77 8.82 17.12
C GLY A 310 -11.67 7.54 16.29
N MET A 311 -11.17 7.61 15.06
CA MET A 311 -10.89 6.42 14.26
C MET A 311 -9.55 5.80 14.68
N SER A 312 -9.52 4.51 15.00
CA SER A 312 -8.27 3.82 15.29
C SER A 312 -7.42 3.71 14.02
N ARG A 313 -6.14 4.09 14.12
CA ARG A 313 -5.16 3.95 13.05
C ARG A 313 -5.08 2.51 12.50
N ASP A 314 -5.33 1.51 13.35
CA ASP A 314 -5.29 0.09 12.96
C ASP A 314 -6.39 -0.32 11.97
N ARG A 315 -7.38 0.52 11.76
CA ARG A 315 -8.45 0.29 10.79
C ARG A 315 -8.15 0.89 9.41
N ILE A 316 -7.08 1.66 9.26
CA ILE A 316 -6.76 2.38 8.02
C ILE A 316 -5.95 1.48 7.07
N ILE A 317 -6.37 1.44 5.81
CA ILE A 317 -5.68 0.89 4.65
C ILE A 317 -5.33 2.08 3.75
N LEU A 318 -4.14 2.15 3.19
CA LEU A 318 -3.72 3.28 2.35
C LEU A 318 -3.78 2.92 0.86
N ASP A 319 -4.36 3.79 0.04
CA ASP A 319 -4.28 3.70 -1.42
C ASP A 319 -3.59 4.96 -1.99
N PRO A 320 -2.38 4.84 -2.59
CA PRO A 320 -1.71 5.97 -3.24
C PRO A 320 -2.50 6.58 -4.39
N GLY A 321 -3.61 5.98 -4.82
CA GLY A 321 -4.56 6.53 -5.77
C GLY A 321 -4.01 6.62 -7.19
N LEU A 322 -3.58 5.50 -7.77
CA LEU A 322 -3.14 5.45 -9.17
C LEU A 322 -4.21 6.01 -10.12
N GLY A 323 -3.82 6.95 -10.98
CA GLY A 323 -4.74 7.58 -11.93
C GLY A 323 -5.64 8.69 -11.36
N PHE A 324 -5.54 9.00 -10.05
CA PHE A 324 -6.28 10.07 -9.40
C PHE A 324 -5.38 11.29 -9.18
N GLY A 325 -5.43 12.27 -10.13
CA GLY A 325 -4.57 13.44 -10.10
C GLY A 325 -3.08 13.09 -10.25
N LYS A 326 -2.75 12.23 -11.22
CA LYS A 326 -1.38 11.77 -11.46
C LYS A 326 -1.12 11.59 -12.95
N ARG A 327 0.03 12.05 -13.41
CA ARG A 327 0.51 11.84 -14.79
C ARG A 327 0.89 10.37 -15.02
N GLY A 328 1.11 9.97 -16.26
CA GLY A 328 1.51 8.60 -16.60
C GLY A 328 2.75 8.13 -15.82
N GLU A 329 3.80 8.96 -15.79
CA GLU A 329 5.06 8.68 -15.10
C GLU A 329 4.93 8.64 -13.58
N ASP A 330 4.07 9.49 -12.99
CA ASP A 330 3.79 9.50 -11.55
C ASP A 330 3.25 8.15 -11.08
N ASN A 331 2.35 7.54 -11.87
CA ASN A 331 1.81 6.21 -11.58
C ASN A 331 2.89 5.12 -11.63
N LEU A 332 3.80 5.20 -12.60
CA LEU A 332 4.92 4.26 -12.70
C LEU A 332 5.91 4.42 -11.55
N LEU A 333 6.18 5.67 -11.13
CA LEU A 333 7.05 5.96 -10.00
C LEU A 333 6.47 5.42 -8.68
N ILE A 334 5.16 5.60 -8.43
CA ILE A 334 4.49 5.01 -7.26
C ILE A 334 4.63 3.48 -7.25
N LEU A 335 4.40 2.82 -8.37
CA LEU A 335 4.53 1.36 -8.48
C LEU A 335 5.97 0.88 -8.26
N LYS A 336 6.96 1.63 -8.78
CA LYS A 336 8.38 1.35 -8.60
C LYS A 336 8.79 1.47 -7.14
N GLU A 337 8.42 2.58 -6.50
CA GLU A 337 8.82 2.95 -5.13
C GLU A 337 7.77 2.59 -4.07
N LEU A 338 6.89 1.64 -4.35
CA LEU A 338 5.78 1.26 -3.47
C LEU A 338 6.22 0.95 -2.03
N GLU A 339 7.41 0.37 -1.88
CA GLU A 339 7.97 0.02 -0.57
C GLU A 339 8.26 1.24 0.31
N SER A 340 8.38 2.45 -0.26
CA SER A 340 8.57 3.68 0.52
C SER A 340 7.39 3.97 1.46
N PHE A 341 6.16 3.58 1.08
CA PHE A 341 4.96 3.74 1.91
C PHE A 341 4.91 2.81 3.13
N ARG A 342 5.79 1.82 3.23
CA ARG A 342 5.88 0.95 4.42
C ARG A 342 6.27 1.74 5.67
N SER A 343 6.95 2.88 5.51
CA SER A 343 7.25 3.83 6.59
C SER A 343 6.00 4.32 7.34
N LEU A 344 4.82 4.26 6.72
CA LEU A 344 3.54 4.64 7.31
C LEU A 344 2.91 3.56 8.21
N GLY A 345 3.43 2.32 8.18
CA GLY A 345 3.02 1.21 9.04
C GLY A 345 1.63 0.65 8.77
N ARG A 346 1.04 0.97 7.63
CA ARG A 346 -0.32 0.54 7.26
C ARG A 346 -0.30 -0.36 6.03
N PRO A 347 -1.30 -1.27 5.88
CA PRO A 347 -1.44 -2.07 4.68
C PRO A 347 -1.77 -1.19 3.48
N LEU A 348 -1.31 -1.63 2.29
CA LEU A 348 -1.49 -0.92 1.03
C LEU A 348 -2.53 -1.62 0.16
N LEU A 349 -3.46 -0.84 -0.38
CA LEU A 349 -4.35 -1.22 -1.47
C LEU A 349 -3.89 -0.54 -2.76
N ILE A 350 -3.91 -1.25 -3.89
CA ILE A 350 -3.54 -0.71 -5.20
C ILE A 350 -4.63 -0.99 -6.22
N GLY A 351 -5.29 0.07 -6.69
CA GLY A 351 -6.27 0.03 -7.76
C GLY A 351 -5.64 0.34 -9.12
N HIS A 352 -5.04 -0.66 -9.79
CA HIS A 352 -4.31 -0.47 -11.06
C HIS A 352 -5.06 -0.99 -12.28
N SER A 353 -6.18 -1.68 -12.09
CA SER A 353 -6.88 -2.43 -13.14
C SER A 353 -7.40 -1.54 -14.26
N ARG A 354 -7.00 -1.85 -15.49
CA ARG A 354 -7.43 -1.20 -16.73
C ARG A 354 -7.18 0.31 -16.80
N LYS A 355 -6.28 0.85 -15.96
CA LYS A 355 -5.95 2.29 -15.89
C LYS A 355 -5.31 2.80 -17.19
N GLY A 356 -5.50 4.09 -17.47
CA GLY A 356 -5.05 4.73 -18.72
C GLY A 356 -3.53 4.64 -18.95
N PHE A 357 -2.71 4.82 -17.92
CA PHE A 357 -1.26 4.73 -18.03
C PHE A 357 -0.78 3.34 -18.52
N THR A 358 -1.48 2.26 -18.15
CA THR A 358 -1.20 0.92 -18.68
C THR A 358 -1.38 0.89 -20.20
N GLY A 359 -2.48 1.49 -20.69
CA GLY A 359 -2.73 1.58 -22.14
C GLY A 359 -1.67 2.39 -22.88
N THR A 360 -1.19 3.48 -22.28
CA THR A 360 -0.10 4.30 -22.84
C THR A 360 1.18 3.49 -23.00
N VAL A 361 1.56 2.73 -21.97
CA VAL A 361 2.79 1.91 -22.00
C VAL A 361 2.67 0.73 -22.96
N THR A 362 1.53 0.02 -22.92
CA THR A 362 1.31 -1.20 -23.73
C THR A 362 0.77 -0.92 -25.13
N ARG A 363 0.44 0.34 -25.45
CA ARG A 363 -0.23 0.77 -26.70
C ARG A 363 -1.60 0.11 -26.89
N ALA A 364 -2.27 -0.26 -25.79
CA ALA A 364 -3.61 -0.83 -25.84
C ALA A 364 -4.66 0.27 -26.08
N ALA A 365 -5.45 0.09 -27.14
CA ALA A 365 -6.41 1.09 -27.60
C ALA A 365 -7.59 1.27 -26.63
N ASP A 366 -8.02 0.19 -25.97
CA ASP A 366 -9.20 0.18 -25.10
C ASP A 366 -8.93 -0.46 -23.73
N ALA A 367 -9.94 -0.46 -22.87
CA ALA A 367 -9.85 -1.01 -21.53
C ALA A 367 -9.67 -2.55 -21.52
N ALA A 368 -10.21 -3.27 -22.50
CA ALA A 368 -10.08 -4.72 -22.59
C ALA A 368 -8.65 -5.11 -22.97
N GLY A 369 -8.04 -4.39 -23.93
CA GLY A 369 -6.65 -4.60 -24.33
C GLY A 369 -5.61 -4.32 -23.24
N ARG A 370 -6.00 -3.67 -22.13
CA ARG A 370 -5.10 -3.41 -20.98
C ARG A 370 -4.97 -4.58 -20.01
N LEU A 371 -5.65 -5.71 -20.25
CA LEU A 371 -5.66 -6.86 -19.35
C LEU A 371 -4.25 -7.41 -19.11
N GLN A 372 -3.46 -7.62 -20.18
CA GLN A 372 -2.10 -8.17 -20.06
C GLN A 372 -1.18 -7.25 -19.22
N GLY A 373 -1.26 -5.93 -19.43
CA GLY A 373 -0.54 -4.97 -18.61
C GLY A 373 -1.02 -4.95 -17.15
N THR A 374 -2.32 -5.11 -16.93
CA THR A 374 -2.90 -5.23 -15.58
C THR A 374 -2.36 -6.48 -14.86
N THR A 375 -2.40 -7.65 -15.49
CA THR A 375 -1.91 -8.91 -14.91
C THR A 375 -0.40 -8.88 -14.64
N ALA A 376 0.38 -8.25 -15.53
CA ALA A 376 1.81 -8.05 -15.33
C ALA A 376 2.08 -7.20 -14.06
N ILE A 377 1.34 -6.11 -13.85
CA ILE A 377 1.45 -5.29 -12.65
C ILE A 377 1.03 -6.11 -11.41
N SER A 378 -0.05 -6.89 -11.48
CA SER A 378 -0.49 -7.75 -10.37
C SER A 378 0.60 -8.74 -9.94
N ALA A 379 1.26 -9.38 -10.91
CA ALA A 379 2.38 -10.29 -10.63
C ALA A 379 3.58 -9.56 -9.97
N LEU A 380 3.91 -8.34 -10.41
CA LEU A 380 4.97 -7.52 -9.82
C LEU A 380 4.64 -7.05 -8.40
N LEU A 381 3.36 -6.86 -8.07
CA LEU A 381 2.90 -6.36 -6.79
C LEU A 381 2.63 -7.47 -5.76
N GLU A 382 2.59 -8.74 -6.18
CA GLU A 382 2.41 -9.87 -5.26
C GLU A 382 3.48 -9.87 -4.16
N GLY A 383 3.02 -9.77 -2.91
CA GLY A 383 3.87 -9.66 -1.72
C GLY A 383 4.45 -8.27 -1.43
N ARG A 384 4.11 -7.25 -2.25
CA ARG A 384 4.50 -5.84 -2.06
C ARG A 384 3.32 -4.97 -1.63
N ALA A 385 2.12 -5.21 -2.19
CA ALA A 385 0.86 -4.64 -1.74
C ALA A 385 0.05 -5.70 -0.99
N GLN A 386 -0.83 -5.29 -0.09
CA GLN A 386 -1.67 -6.22 0.67
C GLN A 386 -3.00 -6.50 -0.01
N ILE A 387 -3.53 -5.56 -0.79
CA ILE A 387 -4.77 -5.71 -1.55
C ILE A 387 -4.57 -5.17 -2.97
N LEU A 388 -4.99 -5.95 -3.97
CA LEU A 388 -5.10 -5.50 -5.36
C LEU A 388 -6.57 -5.42 -5.76
N ARG A 389 -7.02 -4.21 -6.15
CA ARG A 389 -8.39 -3.95 -6.60
C ARG A 389 -8.49 -4.09 -8.12
N VAL A 390 -9.22 -5.11 -8.60
CA VAL A 390 -9.22 -5.50 -10.01
C VAL A 390 -10.61 -5.86 -10.53
N HIS A 391 -10.82 -5.70 -11.86
CA HIS A 391 -12.03 -6.14 -12.55
C HIS A 391 -11.96 -7.65 -12.90
N ASP A 392 -10.82 -8.11 -13.41
CA ASP A 392 -10.61 -9.43 -13.99
C ASP A 392 -9.96 -10.35 -12.94
N VAL A 393 -10.75 -10.81 -11.95
CA VAL A 393 -10.26 -11.56 -10.78
C VAL A 393 -9.46 -12.78 -11.17
N GLU A 394 -10.00 -13.66 -12.03
CA GLU A 394 -9.38 -14.93 -12.40
C GLU A 394 -7.97 -14.75 -12.98
N GLN A 395 -7.83 -13.87 -13.98
CA GLN A 395 -6.56 -13.67 -14.68
C GLN A 395 -5.49 -13.05 -13.75
N ASN A 396 -5.91 -12.10 -12.91
CA ASN A 396 -5.02 -11.49 -11.92
C ASN A 396 -4.63 -12.49 -10.82
N HIS A 397 -5.56 -13.33 -10.36
CA HIS A 397 -5.26 -14.37 -9.37
C HIS A 397 -4.25 -15.38 -9.91
N GLN A 398 -4.42 -15.87 -11.13
CA GLN A 398 -3.48 -16.79 -11.78
C GLN A 398 -2.07 -16.19 -11.89
N ALA A 399 -1.98 -14.91 -12.32
CA ALA A 399 -0.70 -14.20 -12.41
C ALA A 399 -0.02 -14.07 -11.04
N MET A 400 -0.78 -13.75 -9.99
CA MET A 400 -0.29 -13.64 -8.61
C MET A 400 0.15 -15.00 -8.05
N LEU A 401 -0.59 -16.08 -8.31
CA LEU A 401 -0.20 -17.43 -7.88
C LEU A 401 1.15 -17.82 -8.45
N MET A 402 1.41 -17.53 -9.73
CA MET A 402 2.69 -17.82 -10.36
C MET A 402 3.82 -16.98 -9.75
N ALA A 403 3.60 -15.68 -9.53
CA ALA A 403 4.57 -14.79 -8.89
C ALA A 403 4.90 -15.26 -7.46
N ARG A 404 3.88 -15.68 -6.70
CA ARG A 404 4.02 -16.24 -5.35
C ARG A 404 4.84 -17.52 -5.35
N ALA A 405 4.55 -18.46 -6.24
CA ALA A 405 5.28 -19.73 -6.36
C ALA A 405 6.77 -19.49 -6.65
N ILE A 406 7.09 -18.52 -7.53
CA ILE A 406 8.49 -18.14 -7.82
C ILE A 406 9.17 -17.53 -6.58
N ARG A 407 8.46 -16.68 -5.83
CA ARG A 407 8.99 -16.01 -4.62
C ARG A 407 9.25 -17.00 -3.48
N GLU A 408 8.41 -18.02 -3.31
CA GLU A 408 8.38 -18.91 -2.15
C GLU A 408 9.15 -20.21 -2.35
N VAL A 409 9.62 -20.49 -3.56
CA VAL A 409 10.42 -21.69 -3.81
C VAL A 409 11.68 -21.70 -2.93
N ALA A 410 11.89 -22.81 -2.20
CA ALA A 410 13.05 -22.95 -1.34
C ALA A 410 14.35 -22.97 -2.16
N PRO A 411 15.38 -22.21 -1.76
CA PRO A 411 16.63 -22.11 -2.53
C PRO A 411 17.49 -23.40 -2.44
N TRP A 412 17.26 -24.23 -1.46
CA TRP A 412 17.91 -25.55 -1.30
C TRP A 412 16.85 -26.62 -1.04
N ARG A 413 17.03 -27.76 -1.68
CA ARG A 413 16.24 -28.95 -1.34
C ARG A 413 16.75 -29.47 0.00
N SER A 414 15.86 -29.73 0.93
CA SER A 414 16.13 -30.38 2.22
C SER A 414 16.56 -31.83 2.01
#